data_6aab6701275cc3b3cbdca451642c236e
#
_entry.id   6aab6701275cc3b3cbdca451642c236e
#
_cell.length_a   1.000
_cell.length_b   1.000
_cell.length_c   1.000
_cell.angle_alpha   90.00
_cell.angle_beta   90.00
_cell.angle_gamma   90.00
#
_symmetry.space_group_name_H-M   'P 1'
#
loop_
_entity.id
_entity.type
_entity.pdbx_description
1 polymer ?
#
loop_
_entity_poly.entity_id
_entity_poly.type
_entity_poly.pdbx_seq_one_letter_code
_entity_poly.pdbx_strand_id
1 'polypeptide(L)'
;MKKITLILFLTILFAQGAIAGTDGENSLSAKNQPEKVKDCFENINRGMFAFNQFLDNVIFEPVAKGYRYIPSPVRVGTSNAIGNLSILVTVPNNLLQGDFKAAGVNSIRFVVNSTIGILGIFDPASSLGFEKQDKEDYGQTLAKLGVGPGCYLVLPVLGPSTVRDTAGAFINLAGGDPWFNITVGNDTNYVNESDYYTTRVTSGVDFRAKNIDSFENLEKNSIDFYASIRSLYLQDRKQKILNSSKVIDAMDDSDWEEIETN
;
A
#
# COMPACT_ATOMS: atom_id res chain seq x y z
N MET A 1 30.56 9.85 -5.00
CA MET A 1 30.32 11.30 -4.96
C MET A 1 29.05 11.73 -5.71
N LYS A 2 28.67 11.16 -6.85
CA LYS A 2 27.43 11.55 -7.59
C LYS A 2 26.13 11.23 -6.86
N LYS A 3 26.09 10.19 -5.99
CA LYS A 3 24.88 9.80 -5.24
C LYS A 3 24.57 10.76 -4.07
N ILE A 4 25.60 11.34 -3.46
CA ILE A 4 25.44 12.28 -2.32
C ILE A 4 24.91 13.64 -2.81
N THR A 5 25.32 14.08 -4.00
CA THR A 5 24.87 15.36 -4.58
C THR A 5 23.37 15.34 -4.94
N LEU A 6 22.83 14.18 -5.35
CA LEU A 6 21.42 14.04 -5.69
C LEU A 6 20.54 14.10 -4.43
N ILE A 7 20.99 13.50 -3.32
CA ILE A 7 20.28 13.53 -2.04
C ILE A 7 20.26 14.95 -1.46
N LEU A 8 21.37 15.69 -1.59
CA LEU A 8 21.44 17.09 -1.12
C LEU A 8 20.53 18.03 -1.93
N PHE A 9 20.38 17.79 -3.23
CA PHE A 9 19.50 18.59 -4.09
C PHE A 9 18.02 18.33 -3.79
N LEU A 10 17.66 17.10 -3.42
CA LEU A 10 16.30 16.73 -3.04
C LEU A 10 15.89 17.33 -1.67
N THR A 11 16.82 17.44 -0.72
CA THR A 11 16.56 18.02 0.60
C THR A 11 16.36 19.54 0.57
N ILE A 12 16.94 20.25 -0.39
CA ILE A 12 16.78 21.71 -0.54
C ILE A 12 15.41 22.07 -1.12
N LEU A 13 14.79 21.19 -1.92
CA LEU A 13 13.44 21.41 -2.47
C LEU A 13 12.31 21.28 -1.45
N PHE A 14 12.54 20.68 -0.28
CA PHE A 14 11.54 20.50 0.77
C PHE A 14 11.61 21.53 1.91
N ALA A 15 12.58 22.46 1.87
CA ALA A 15 12.83 23.42 2.96
C ALA A 15 12.00 24.72 2.84
N GLN A 16 11.01 24.80 1.95
CA GLN A 16 10.19 26.01 1.82
C GLN A 16 8.73 25.72 2.15
N GLY A 17 8.31 26.12 3.35
CA GLY A 17 6.89 26.35 3.61
C GLY A 17 6.23 25.67 4.79
N ALA A 18 6.87 25.60 5.94
CA ALA A 18 6.12 25.50 7.19
C ALA A 18 5.70 26.90 7.64
N ILE A 19 4.63 27.44 7.09
CA ILE A 19 3.95 28.61 7.67
C ILE A 19 2.90 28.04 8.62
N ALA A 20 3.20 28.09 9.92
CA ALA A 20 2.23 27.86 10.98
C ALA A 20 1.25 29.03 11.00
N GLY A 21 0.05 28.83 10.48
CA GLY A 21 -1.09 29.72 10.67
C GLY A 21 -1.67 29.45 12.06
N THR A 22 -1.57 30.42 12.94
CA THR A 22 -2.22 30.46 14.25
C THR A 22 -3.68 30.83 14.07
N ASP A 23 -4.59 29.85 14.13
CA ASP A 23 -6.01 30.08 14.39
C ASP A 23 -6.45 29.18 15.54
N GLY A 24 -6.35 29.77 16.75
CA GLY A 24 -6.56 29.09 18.02
C GLY A 24 -8.00 29.04 18.48
N GLU A 25 -8.99 28.64 17.67
CA GLU A 25 -10.38 28.60 18.18
C GLU A 25 -11.22 27.37 17.79
N ASN A 26 -10.64 26.32 17.16
CA ASN A 26 -11.39 25.10 16.81
C ASN A 26 -10.74 23.79 17.28
N SER A 27 -9.94 23.83 18.36
CA SER A 27 -9.14 22.66 18.76
C SER A 27 -9.88 21.54 19.51
N LEU A 28 -11.16 21.70 19.84
CA LEU A 28 -11.91 20.70 20.62
C LEU A 28 -12.95 19.90 19.81
N SER A 29 -13.26 20.31 18.58
CA SER A 29 -14.18 19.57 17.70
C SER A 29 -13.48 18.77 16.60
N ALA A 30 -12.17 18.91 16.43
CA ALA A 30 -11.40 18.36 15.31
C ALA A 30 -10.97 16.90 15.49
N LYS A 31 -11.23 16.28 16.64
CA LYS A 31 -10.67 14.95 16.94
C LYS A 31 -11.34 13.81 16.16
N ASN A 32 -12.49 14.05 15.52
CA ASN A 32 -13.24 13.04 14.75
C ASN A 32 -13.58 13.42 13.31
N GLN A 33 -13.11 14.58 12.80
CA GLN A 33 -13.29 14.86 11.37
C GLN A 33 -12.14 14.24 10.57
N PRO A 34 -12.43 13.55 9.44
CA PRO A 34 -11.39 13.02 8.59
C PRO A 34 -10.53 14.19 8.08
N GLU A 35 -9.23 14.12 8.35
CA GLU A 35 -8.25 15.08 7.85
C GLU A 35 -8.42 15.23 6.35
N LYS A 36 -8.88 16.41 5.92
CA LYS A 36 -9.18 16.70 4.51
C LYS A 36 -7.87 16.86 3.75
N VAL A 37 -7.38 15.77 3.17
CA VAL A 37 -6.15 15.78 2.37
C VAL A 37 -6.33 16.72 1.17
N LYS A 38 -5.49 17.77 1.11
CA LYS A 38 -5.53 18.77 0.04
C LYS A 38 -4.86 18.25 -1.21
N ASP A 39 -5.43 18.57 -2.36
CA ASP A 39 -4.81 18.39 -3.67
C ASP A 39 -4.06 19.67 -4.06
N CYS A 40 -2.82 19.78 -3.57
CA CYS A 40 -2.06 21.03 -3.75
C CYS A 40 -1.58 21.23 -5.19
N PHE A 41 -1.53 20.16 -5.98
CA PHE A 41 -0.98 20.15 -7.33
C PHE A 41 -1.97 19.55 -8.34
N GLU A 42 -3.26 19.84 -8.21
CA GLU A 42 -4.32 19.17 -8.96
C GLU A 42 -4.06 19.11 -10.46
N ASN A 43 -3.63 20.21 -11.10
CA ASN A 43 -3.36 20.23 -12.53
C ASN A 43 -2.22 19.28 -12.94
N ILE A 44 -1.16 19.20 -12.13
CA ILE A 44 -0.05 18.29 -12.35
C ILE A 44 -0.49 16.84 -12.09
N ASN A 45 -1.22 16.62 -11.00
CA ASN A 45 -1.76 15.31 -10.65
C ASN A 45 -2.72 14.78 -11.71
N ARG A 46 -3.60 15.61 -12.28
CA ARG A 46 -4.49 15.24 -13.38
C ARG A 46 -3.72 14.91 -14.66
N GLY A 47 -2.67 15.67 -14.98
CA GLY A 47 -1.78 15.37 -16.11
C GLY A 47 -1.06 14.02 -15.93
N MET A 48 -0.53 13.78 -14.73
CA MET A 48 0.13 12.51 -14.41
C MET A 48 -0.86 11.33 -14.35
N PHE A 49 -2.08 11.57 -13.87
CA PHE A 49 -3.15 10.58 -13.90
C PHE A 49 -3.51 10.19 -15.34
N ALA A 50 -3.68 11.17 -16.25
CA ALA A 50 -3.95 10.91 -17.66
C ALA A 50 -2.80 10.13 -18.32
N PHE A 51 -1.54 10.45 -17.99
CA PHE A 51 -0.38 9.68 -18.44
C PHE A 51 -0.44 8.23 -17.94
N ASN A 52 -0.72 8.01 -16.65
CA ASN A 52 -0.86 6.67 -16.08
C ASN A 52 -2.02 5.90 -16.72
N GLN A 53 -3.15 6.56 -16.97
CA GLN A 53 -4.30 5.95 -17.63
C GLN A 53 -3.96 5.55 -19.08
N PHE A 54 -3.21 6.39 -19.80
CA PHE A 54 -2.71 6.02 -21.13
C PHE A 54 -1.82 4.76 -21.07
N LEU A 55 -0.88 4.70 -20.11
CA LEU A 55 -0.04 3.50 -19.92
C LEU A 55 -0.88 2.27 -19.52
N ASP A 56 -1.89 2.45 -18.68
CA ASP A 56 -2.79 1.36 -18.30
C ASP A 56 -3.51 0.79 -19.53
N ASN A 57 -4.14 1.64 -20.31
CA ASN A 57 -4.92 1.24 -21.48
C ASN A 57 -4.06 0.55 -22.57
N VAL A 58 -2.81 1.01 -22.75
CA VAL A 58 -1.93 0.51 -23.83
C VAL A 58 -1.13 -0.71 -23.38
N ILE A 59 -0.76 -0.80 -22.10
CA ILE A 59 0.19 -1.81 -21.61
C ILE A 59 -0.43 -2.66 -20.49
N PHE A 60 -0.81 -2.04 -19.35
CA PHE A 60 -1.13 -2.80 -18.15
C PHE A 60 -2.44 -3.57 -18.26
N GLU A 61 -3.47 -2.98 -18.81
CA GLU A 61 -4.77 -3.63 -18.98
C GLU A 61 -4.71 -4.79 -19.98
N PRO A 62 -4.13 -4.68 -21.20
CA PRO A 62 -3.95 -5.82 -22.09
C PRO A 62 -3.15 -6.96 -21.47
N VAL A 63 -2.06 -6.64 -20.76
CA VAL A 63 -1.25 -7.65 -20.07
C VAL A 63 -2.04 -8.31 -18.95
N ALA A 64 -2.80 -7.55 -18.16
CA ALA A 64 -3.64 -8.08 -17.09
C ALA A 64 -4.79 -8.94 -17.63
N LYS A 65 -5.39 -8.56 -18.76
CA LYS A 65 -6.38 -9.39 -19.48
C LYS A 65 -5.74 -10.71 -19.96
N GLY A 66 -4.54 -10.64 -20.53
CA GLY A 66 -3.75 -11.82 -20.90
C GLY A 66 -3.45 -12.72 -19.69
N TYR A 67 -3.07 -12.15 -18.57
CA TYR A 67 -2.82 -12.89 -17.33
C TYR A 67 -4.08 -13.61 -16.81
N ARG A 68 -5.29 -13.10 -17.04
CA ARG A 68 -6.56 -13.77 -16.66
C ARG A 68 -6.79 -15.09 -17.39
N TYR A 69 -6.16 -15.35 -18.55
CA TYR A 69 -6.25 -16.66 -19.24
C TYR A 69 -5.44 -17.74 -18.53
N ILE A 70 -4.51 -17.39 -17.65
CA ILE A 70 -3.78 -18.36 -16.83
C ILE A 70 -4.77 -19.03 -15.85
N PRO A 71 -4.72 -20.38 -15.69
CA PRO A 71 -5.61 -21.10 -14.78
C PRO A 71 -5.60 -20.52 -13.35
N SER A 72 -6.79 -20.45 -12.75
CA SER A 72 -6.97 -19.87 -11.41
C SER A 72 -6.00 -20.40 -10.34
N PRO A 73 -5.71 -21.71 -10.25
CA PRO A 73 -4.77 -22.21 -9.24
C PRO A 73 -3.36 -21.63 -9.38
N VAL A 74 -2.89 -21.40 -10.60
CA VAL A 74 -1.57 -20.78 -10.85
C VAL A 74 -1.58 -19.32 -10.41
N ARG A 75 -2.62 -18.56 -10.77
CA ARG A 75 -2.76 -17.16 -10.37
C ARG A 75 -2.87 -17.01 -8.85
N VAL A 76 -3.61 -17.91 -8.20
CA VAL A 76 -3.72 -17.94 -6.72
C VAL A 76 -2.36 -18.24 -6.10
N GLY A 77 -1.64 -19.24 -6.60
CA GLY A 77 -0.29 -19.56 -6.12
C GLY A 77 0.69 -18.40 -6.29
N THR A 78 0.67 -17.73 -7.44
CA THR A 78 1.48 -16.52 -7.69
C THR A 78 1.14 -15.41 -6.69
N SER A 79 -0.15 -15.15 -6.48
CA SER A 79 -0.61 -14.14 -5.53
C SER A 79 -0.20 -14.45 -4.10
N ASN A 80 -0.28 -15.72 -3.70
CA ASN A 80 0.15 -16.18 -2.37
C ASN A 80 1.66 -15.99 -2.18
N ALA A 81 2.47 -16.39 -3.17
CA ALA A 81 3.93 -16.23 -3.12
C ALA A 81 4.34 -14.74 -3.00
N ILE A 82 3.73 -13.85 -3.81
CA ILE A 82 3.94 -12.40 -3.71
C ILE A 82 3.47 -11.88 -2.33
N GLY A 83 2.33 -12.36 -1.86
CA GLY A 83 1.81 -12.04 -0.53
C GLY A 83 2.79 -12.46 0.57
N ASN A 84 3.38 -13.65 0.46
CA ASN A 84 4.37 -14.15 1.39
C ASN A 84 5.65 -13.29 1.41
N LEU A 85 6.16 -12.89 0.24
CA LEU A 85 7.29 -11.95 0.16
C LEU A 85 6.96 -10.59 0.76
N SER A 86 5.72 -10.11 0.64
CA SER A 86 5.32 -8.82 1.23
C SER A 86 5.35 -8.82 2.76
N ILE A 87 5.32 -10.00 3.40
CA ILE A 87 5.45 -10.14 4.86
C ILE A 87 6.81 -9.62 5.33
N LEU A 88 7.86 -9.71 4.51
CA LEU A 88 9.19 -9.19 4.85
C LEU A 88 9.18 -7.67 5.13
N VAL A 89 8.30 -6.91 4.47
CA VAL A 89 8.09 -5.48 4.76
C VAL A 89 7.05 -5.28 5.87
N THR A 90 6.03 -6.14 5.92
CA THR A 90 4.93 -6.02 6.88
C THR A 90 5.41 -6.24 8.32
N VAL A 91 6.24 -7.25 8.59
CA VAL A 91 6.72 -7.58 9.94
C VAL A 91 7.51 -6.42 10.58
N PRO A 92 8.53 -5.82 9.94
CA PRO A 92 9.19 -4.65 10.50
C PRO A 92 8.23 -3.49 10.79
N ASN A 93 7.26 -3.25 9.92
CA ASN A 93 6.27 -2.20 10.12
C ASN A 93 5.32 -2.51 11.28
N ASN A 94 4.86 -3.75 11.45
CA ASN A 94 4.10 -4.15 12.64
C ASN A 94 4.90 -3.88 13.93
N LEU A 95 6.20 -4.24 13.96
CA LEU A 95 7.06 -3.99 15.11
C LEU A 95 7.21 -2.49 15.41
N LEU A 96 7.47 -1.67 14.39
CA LEU A 96 7.60 -0.22 14.51
C LEU A 96 6.28 0.45 14.97
N GLN A 97 5.14 -0.16 14.64
CA GLN A 97 3.81 0.28 15.06
C GLN A 97 3.40 -0.24 16.43
N GLY A 98 4.21 -1.11 17.07
CA GLY A 98 3.91 -1.73 18.37
C GLY A 98 2.91 -2.88 18.30
N ASP A 99 2.53 -3.35 17.10
CA ASP A 99 1.64 -4.51 16.93
C ASP A 99 2.45 -5.82 16.93
N PHE A 100 2.95 -6.20 18.11
CA PHE A 100 3.74 -7.42 18.29
C PHE A 100 2.95 -8.70 17.99
N LYS A 101 1.62 -8.67 18.18
CA LYS A 101 0.76 -9.81 17.87
C LYS A 101 0.72 -10.06 16.36
N ALA A 102 0.43 -9.05 15.57
CA ALA A 102 0.43 -9.16 14.11
C ALA A 102 1.84 -9.50 13.57
N ALA A 103 2.90 -8.90 14.15
CA ALA A 103 4.27 -9.25 13.80
C ALA A 103 4.56 -10.73 14.03
N GLY A 104 4.16 -11.30 15.17
CA GLY A 104 4.33 -12.71 15.50
C GLY A 104 3.55 -13.62 14.54
N VAL A 105 2.26 -13.34 14.31
CA VAL A 105 1.43 -14.11 13.37
C VAL A 105 2.03 -14.07 11.96
N ASN A 106 2.39 -12.89 11.46
CA ASN A 106 3.00 -12.75 10.13
C ASN A 106 4.34 -13.50 10.03
N SER A 107 5.18 -13.46 11.07
CA SER A 107 6.44 -14.21 11.09
C SER A 107 6.22 -15.72 11.01
N ILE A 108 5.27 -16.27 11.76
CA ILE A 108 4.90 -17.69 11.69
C ILE A 108 4.36 -18.02 10.30
N ARG A 109 3.47 -17.20 9.75
CA ARG A 109 2.94 -17.38 8.39
C ARG A 109 4.05 -17.41 7.35
N PHE A 110 5.00 -16.47 7.44
CA PHE A 110 6.14 -16.43 6.52
C PHE A 110 6.95 -17.74 6.56
N VAL A 111 7.30 -18.23 7.76
CA VAL A 111 8.08 -19.47 7.91
C VAL A 111 7.31 -20.69 7.41
N VAL A 112 6.04 -20.85 7.83
CA VAL A 112 5.21 -21.99 7.45
C VAL A 112 4.95 -22.00 5.94
N ASN A 113 4.57 -20.86 5.37
CA ASN A 113 4.26 -20.77 3.95
C ASN A 113 5.52 -20.86 3.09
N SER A 114 6.67 -20.38 3.55
CA SER A 114 7.93 -20.54 2.81
C SER A 114 8.47 -21.94 2.81
N THR A 115 8.24 -22.71 3.89
CA THR A 115 8.73 -24.11 4.02
C THR A 115 7.70 -25.10 3.53
N ILE A 116 6.61 -25.30 4.25
CA ILE A 116 5.53 -26.26 3.93
C ILE A 116 4.75 -25.81 2.70
N GLY A 117 4.54 -24.48 2.54
CA GLY A 117 3.80 -23.88 1.43
C GLY A 117 4.61 -23.67 0.14
N ILE A 118 5.83 -24.20 0.04
CA ILE A 118 6.71 -24.13 -1.13
C ILE A 118 6.88 -22.66 -1.56
N LEU A 119 7.70 -21.91 -0.82
CA LEU A 119 7.98 -20.47 -1.04
C LEU A 119 6.72 -19.57 -1.02
N GLY A 120 5.66 -20.04 -0.36
CA GLY A 120 4.41 -19.30 -0.24
C GLY A 120 3.41 -19.48 -1.39
N ILE A 121 3.65 -20.42 -2.31
CA ILE A 121 2.67 -20.78 -3.36
C ILE A 121 1.37 -21.30 -2.72
N PHE A 122 1.49 -22.14 -1.69
CA PHE A 122 0.38 -22.58 -0.86
C PHE A 122 0.32 -21.80 0.45
N ASP A 123 -0.86 -21.77 1.09
CA ASP A 123 -1.07 -21.09 2.38
C ASP A 123 -1.49 -22.09 3.48
N PRO A 124 -0.60 -23.03 3.87
CA PRO A 124 -0.88 -23.95 4.98
C PRO A 124 -1.03 -23.22 6.33
N ALA A 125 -0.45 -22.02 6.51
CA ALA A 125 -0.58 -21.27 7.74
C ALA A 125 -2.04 -20.92 8.06
N SER A 126 -2.85 -20.59 7.06
CA SER A 126 -4.30 -20.37 7.26
C SER A 126 -5.01 -21.63 7.74
N SER A 127 -4.66 -22.82 7.22
CA SER A 127 -5.21 -24.10 7.67
C SER A 127 -4.79 -24.48 9.09
N LEU A 128 -3.68 -23.92 9.58
CA LEU A 128 -3.19 -24.09 10.95
C LEU A 128 -3.77 -23.07 11.94
N GLY A 129 -4.72 -22.21 11.50
CA GLY A 129 -5.38 -21.21 12.32
C GLY A 129 -4.65 -19.87 12.44
N PHE A 130 -3.59 -19.65 11.65
CA PHE A 130 -2.94 -18.35 11.57
C PHE A 130 -3.62 -17.51 10.49
N GLU A 131 -4.57 -16.67 10.88
CA GLU A 131 -5.32 -15.82 9.97
C GLU A 131 -4.43 -14.81 9.25
N LYS A 132 -4.81 -14.49 8.00
CA LYS A 132 -4.11 -13.50 7.19
C LYS A 132 -4.28 -12.11 7.80
N GLN A 133 -3.18 -11.44 8.05
CA GLN A 133 -3.15 -10.07 8.54
C GLN A 133 -3.06 -9.07 7.39
N ASP A 134 -3.47 -7.83 7.65
CA ASP A 134 -3.32 -6.73 6.71
C ASP A 134 -1.85 -6.45 6.42
N LYS A 135 -1.59 -5.97 5.20
CA LYS A 135 -0.25 -5.56 4.79
C LYS A 135 0.06 -4.19 5.36
N GLU A 136 1.22 -4.08 5.98
CA GLU A 136 1.73 -2.83 6.51
C GLU A 136 2.88 -2.27 5.67
N ASP A 137 2.98 -0.95 5.63
CA ASP A 137 4.04 -0.23 4.95
C ASP A 137 4.54 0.97 5.77
N TYR A 138 5.66 1.56 5.35
CA TYR A 138 6.26 2.69 6.08
C TYR A 138 5.40 3.95 6.07
N GLY A 139 4.54 4.17 5.07
CA GLY A 139 3.58 5.29 5.07
C GLY A 139 2.53 5.13 6.17
N GLN A 140 2.05 3.91 6.43
CA GLN A 140 1.15 3.59 7.55
C GLN A 140 1.88 3.76 8.88
N THR A 141 3.13 3.28 8.98
CA THR A 141 3.97 3.45 10.17
C THR A 141 4.20 4.93 10.48
N LEU A 142 4.55 5.75 9.48
CA LEU A 142 4.67 7.21 9.65
C LEU A 142 3.37 7.83 10.13
N ALA A 143 2.21 7.39 9.61
CA ALA A 143 0.91 7.88 10.08
C ALA A 143 0.66 7.56 11.56
N LYS A 144 0.96 6.34 11.99
CA LYS A 144 0.83 5.94 13.41
C LYS A 144 1.80 6.69 14.32
N LEU A 145 2.93 7.12 13.79
CA LEU A 145 3.87 8.00 14.49
C LEU A 145 3.44 9.49 14.49
N GLY A 146 2.25 9.80 13.95
CA GLY A 146 1.69 11.16 13.97
C GLY A 146 2.06 12.02 12.76
N VAL A 147 2.71 11.46 11.73
CA VAL A 147 3.01 12.20 10.50
C VAL A 147 1.75 12.32 9.65
N GLY A 148 1.28 13.55 9.42
CA GLY A 148 0.14 13.83 8.57
C GLY A 148 0.37 13.44 7.10
N PRO A 149 -0.70 13.26 6.30
CA PRO A 149 -0.59 12.81 4.91
C PRO A 149 0.11 13.82 4.00
N GLY A 150 0.05 15.11 4.33
CA GLY A 150 0.48 16.19 3.45
C GLY A 150 -0.44 16.33 2.23
N CYS A 151 0.12 16.80 1.10
CA CYS A 151 -0.62 16.93 -0.15
C CYS A 151 -0.82 15.58 -0.84
N TYR A 152 -1.96 15.46 -1.54
CA TYR A 152 -2.18 14.35 -2.47
C TYR A 152 -1.25 14.49 -3.68
N LEU A 153 -0.73 13.37 -4.15
CA LEU A 153 0.17 13.26 -5.30
C LEU A 153 -0.27 12.11 -6.20
N VAL A 154 -0.04 12.24 -7.49
CA VAL A 154 -0.07 11.12 -8.42
C VAL A 154 1.33 10.87 -8.94
N LEU A 155 1.87 9.69 -8.64
CA LEU A 155 3.21 9.30 -9.07
C LEU A 155 3.15 8.64 -10.45
N PRO A 156 4.15 8.88 -11.32
CA PRO A 156 4.22 8.20 -12.61
C PRO A 156 4.32 6.68 -12.39
N VAL A 157 3.53 5.93 -13.12
CA VAL A 157 3.40 4.46 -13.06
C VAL A 157 2.84 3.92 -11.74
N LEU A 158 3.21 4.50 -10.60
CA LEU A 158 2.82 4.04 -9.26
C LEU A 158 1.41 4.50 -8.85
N GLY A 159 0.87 5.53 -9.49
CA GLY A 159 -0.51 5.99 -9.26
C GLY A 159 -0.70 6.88 -8.03
N PRO A 160 -1.87 6.81 -7.39
CA PRO A 160 -2.25 7.65 -6.25
C PRO A 160 -1.31 7.50 -5.05
N SER A 161 -0.98 8.62 -4.41
CA SER A 161 -0.13 8.69 -3.22
C SER A 161 -0.41 9.94 -2.41
N THR A 162 0.29 10.11 -1.29
CA THR A 162 0.43 11.37 -0.53
C THR A 162 1.91 11.65 -0.31
N VAL A 163 2.25 12.86 0.16
CA VAL A 163 3.64 13.19 0.50
C VAL A 163 4.20 12.19 1.52
N ARG A 164 3.44 11.87 2.57
CA ARG A 164 3.82 10.88 3.58
C ARG A 164 4.03 9.50 2.97
N ASP A 165 3.08 9.03 2.17
CA ASP A 165 3.13 7.68 1.62
C ASP A 165 4.24 7.53 0.58
N THR A 166 4.51 8.61 -0.17
CA THR A 166 5.67 8.71 -1.05
C THR A 166 6.99 8.63 -0.26
N ALA A 167 7.08 9.35 0.87
CA ALA A 167 8.26 9.23 1.76
C ALA A 167 8.41 7.80 2.30
N GLY A 168 7.31 7.15 2.69
CA GLY A 168 7.30 5.75 3.09
C GLY A 168 7.80 4.80 1.99
N ALA A 169 7.40 5.05 0.73
CA ALA A 169 7.90 4.29 -0.42
C ALA A 169 9.41 4.48 -0.65
N PHE A 170 9.93 5.69 -0.42
CA PHE A 170 11.37 5.94 -0.47
C PHE A 170 12.15 5.20 0.63
N ILE A 171 11.58 5.03 1.82
CA ILE A 171 12.21 4.22 2.88
C ILE A 171 12.41 2.78 2.41
N ASN A 172 11.44 2.18 1.70
CA ASN A 172 11.61 0.86 1.10
C ASN A 172 12.85 0.80 0.19
N LEU A 173 13.00 1.77 -0.71
CA LEU A 173 14.11 1.83 -1.66
C LEU A 173 15.44 2.18 -0.98
N ALA A 174 15.40 2.86 0.16
CA ALA A 174 16.59 3.25 0.93
C ALA A 174 17.11 2.13 1.87
N GLY A 175 16.60 0.91 1.72
CA GLY A 175 17.02 -0.24 2.51
C GLY A 175 15.97 -0.78 3.48
N GLY A 176 14.77 -0.22 3.47
CA GLY A 176 13.64 -0.68 4.29
C GLY A 176 12.96 -1.95 3.77
N ASP A 177 13.25 -2.38 2.56
CA ASP A 177 12.71 -3.60 1.95
C ASP A 177 13.78 -4.73 2.02
N PRO A 178 13.61 -5.73 2.90
CA PRO A 178 14.55 -6.85 2.98
C PRO A 178 14.67 -7.63 1.67
N TRP A 179 13.61 -7.72 0.87
CA TRP A 179 13.67 -8.40 -0.43
C TRP A 179 14.53 -7.61 -1.42
N PHE A 180 14.41 -6.28 -1.45
CA PHE A 180 15.31 -5.41 -2.21
C PHE A 180 16.78 -5.58 -1.79
N ASN A 181 17.02 -5.60 -0.47
CA ASN A 181 18.38 -5.72 0.06
C ASN A 181 19.04 -7.05 -0.30
N ILE A 182 18.28 -8.16 -0.28
CA ILE A 182 18.80 -9.49 -0.60
C ILE A 182 19.06 -9.64 -2.10
N THR A 183 18.20 -9.07 -2.96
CA THR A 183 18.29 -9.23 -4.41
C THR A 183 19.17 -8.18 -5.06
N VAL A 184 18.87 -6.90 -4.85
CA VAL A 184 19.57 -5.78 -5.49
C VAL A 184 20.84 -5.37 -4.71
N GLY A 185 20.77 -5.49 -3.38
CA GLY A 185 21.87 -5.08 -2.49
C GLY A 185 23.01 -6.10 -2.39
N ASN A 186 22.72 -7.39 -2.49
CA ASN A 186 23.70 -8.45 -2.25
C ASN A 186 24.00 -9.35 -3.45
N ASP A 187 23.37 -9.16 -4.57
CA ASP A 187 23.54 -9.89 -5.84
C ASP A 187 24.24 -11.26 -5.69
N THR A 188 23.43 -12.30 -5.47
CA THR A 188 23.93 -13.68 -5.27
C THR A 188 23.69 -14.53 -6.51
N ASN A 189 24.35 -15.69 -6.60
CA ASN A 189 24.11 -16.64 -7.69
C ASN A 189 22.68 -17.26 -7.67
N TYR A 190 21.92 -17.08 -6.60
CA TYR A 190 20.61 -17.69 -6.42
C TYR A 190 19.46 -16.70 -6.53
N VAL A 191 19.66 -15.47 -6.12
CA VAL A 191 18.70 -14.36 -6.20
C VAL A 191 19.43 -13.09 -6.64
N ASN A 192 18.83 -12.34 -7.54
CA ASN A 192 19.44 -11.20 -8.17
C ASN A 192 18.44 -10.05 -8.40
N GLU A 193 18.92 -8.96 -8.97
CA GLU A 193 18.12 -7.77 -9.26
C GLU A 193 16.87 -8.07 -10.10
N SER A 194 16.96 -8.99 -11.07
CA SER A 194 15.81 -9.34 -11.92
C SER A 194 14.66 -9.98 -11.12
N ASP A 195 14.96 -10.70 -10.04
CA ASP A 195 13.95 -11.33 -9.20
C ASP A 195 13.11 -10.30 -8.46
N TYR A 196 13.75 -9.21 -8.03
CA TYR A 196 13.03 -8.08 -7.41
C TYR A 196 12.07 -7.44 -8.41
N TYR A 197 12.57 -7.01 -9.56
CA TYR A 197 11.73 -6.32 -10.56
C TYR A 197 10.63 -7.22 -11.11
N THR A 198 10.93 -8.49 -11.38
CA THR A 198 9.93 -9.48 -11.81
C THR A 198 8.82 -9.62 -10.77
N THR A 199 9.17 -9.72 -9.49
CA THR A 199 8.18 -9.80 -8.40
C THR A 199 7.31 -8.55 -8.35
N ARG A 200 7.90 -7.35 -8.51
CA ARG A 200 7.15 -6.07 -8.50
C ARG A 200 6.21 -5.94 -9.70
N VAL A 201 6.70 -6.26 -10.89
CA VAL A 201 5.88 -6.23 -12.12
C VAL A 201 4.74 -7.25 -12.02
N THR A 202 5.04 -8.48 -11.62
CA THR A 202 4.01 -9.53 -11.46
C THR A 202 2.98 -9.14 -10.41
N SER A 203 3.40 -8.50 -9.32
CA SER A 203 2.47 -7.96 -8.30
C SER A 203 1.53 -6.92 -8.87
N GLY A 204 2.03 -6.00 -9.70
CA GLY A 204 1.22 -5.00 -10.38
C GLY A 204 0.22 -5.62 -11.36
N VAL A 205 0.66 -6.59 -12.16
CA VAL A 205 -0.19 -7.33 -13.12
C VAL A 205 -1.27 -8.12 -12.37
N ASP A 206 -0.92 -8.85 -11.32
CA ASP A 206 -1.88 -9.61 -10.50
C ASP A 206 -2.92 -8.69 -9.85
N PHE A 207 -2.49 -7.56 -9.30
CA PHE A 207 -3.39 -6.54 -8.75
C PHE A 207 -4.34 -5.98 -9.82
N ARG A 208 -3.80 -5.58 -10.99
CA ARG A 208 -4.62 -5.04 -12.08
C ARG A 208 -5.61 -6.08 -12.60
N ALA A 209 -5.15 -7.33 -12.76
CA ALA A 209 -6.00 -8.44 -13.22
C ALA A 209 -7.17 -8.73 -12.26
N LYS A 210 -6.96 -8.65 -10.95
CA LYS A 210 -8.02 -8.82 -9.95
C LYS A 210 -9.06 -7.71 -9.98
N ASN A 211 -8.64 -6.51 -10.35
CA ASN A 211 -9.46 -5.31 -10.24
C ASN A 211 -9.93 -4.74 -11.60
N ILE A 212 -9.77 -5.47 -12.72
CA ILE A 212 -10.18 -4.97 -14.06
C ILE A 212 -11.63 -4.50 -14.03
N ASP A 213 -12.54 -5.37 -13.61
CA ASP A 213 -13.99 -5.09 -13.66
C ASP A 213 -14.38 -3.93 -12.75
N SER A 214 -13.71 -3.81 -11.59
CA SER A 214 -13.94 -2.70 -10.63
C SER A 214 -13.48 -1.36 -11.21
N PHE A 215 -12.31 -1.33 -11.85
CA PHE A 215 -11.79 -0.12 -12.49
C PHE A 215 -12.62 0.29 -13.69
N GLU A 216 -12.98 -0.65 -14.58
CA GLU A 216 -13.86 -0.37 -15.73
C GLU A 216 -15.24 0.16 -15.29
N ASN A 217 -15.82 -0.43 -14.25
CA ASN A 217 -17.10 0.04 -13.69
C ASN A 217 -16.97 1.43 -13.07
N LEU A 218 -15.90 1.70 -12.33
CA LEU A 218 -15.67 3.01 -11.75
C LEU A 218 -15.45 4.07 -12.83
N GLU A 219 -14.67 3.78 -13.87
CA GLU A 219 -14.43 4.69 -14.98
C GLU A 219 -15.73 5.03 -15.74
N LYS A 220 -16.54 4.01 -16.05
CA LYS A 220 -17.80 4.19 -16.80
C LYS A 220 -18.86 4.96 -16.02
N ASN A 221 -18.89 4.83 -14.68
CA ASN A 221 -19.97 5.36 -13.86
C ASN A 221 -19.58 6.65 -13.11
N SER A 222 -18.32 7.08 -13.16
CA SER A 222 -17.88 8.31 -12.50
C SER A 222 -17.99 9.52 -13.42
N ILE A 223 -18.48 10.63 -12.88
CA ILE A 223 -18.48 11.93 -13.57
C ILE A 223 -17.05 12.46 -13.72
N ASP A 224 -16.22 12.25 -12.71
CA ASP A 224 -14.79 12.58 -12.68
C ASP A 224 -14.02 11.38 -12.15
N PHE A 225 -13.40 10.63 -13.08
CA PHE A 225 -12.66 9.41 -12.74
C PHE A 225 -11.44 9.69 -11.86
N TYR A 226 -10.74 10.80 -12.10
CA TYR A 226 -9.63 11.22 -11.24
C TYR A 226 -10.08 11.46 -9.80
N ALA A 227 -11.17 12.21 -9.61
CA ALA A 227 -11.69 12.49 -8.27
C ALA A 227 -12.17 11.22 -7.57
N SER A 228 -12.76 10.28 -8.32
CA SER A 228 -13.22 8.99 -7.79
C SER A 228 -12.05 8.11 -7.32
N ILE A 229 -10.99 7.99 -8.12
CA ILE A 229 -9.78 7.25 -7.75
C ILE A 229 -9.08 7.90 -6.56
N ARG A 230 -8.99 9.23 -6.52
CA ARG A 230 -8.44 9.95 -5.37
C ARG A 230 -9.23 9.66 -4.10
N SER A 231 -10.56 9.73 -4.16
CA SER A 231 -11.43 9.45 -3.02
C SER A 231 -11.27 8.02 -2.52
N LEU A 232 -11.28 7.05 -3.45
CA LEU A 232 -11.09 5.64 -3.13
C LEU A 232 -9.74 5.38 -2.45
N TYR A 233 -8.66 5.94 -3.01
CA TYR A 233 -7.33 5.82 -2.41
C TYR A 233 -7.27 6.37 -0.99
N LEU A 234 -7.81 7.57 -0.76
CA LEU A 234 -7.77 8.20 0.56
C LEU A 234 -8.60 7.44 1.60
N GLN A 235 -9.75 6.87 1.19
CA GLN A 235 -10.59 6.04 2.05
C GLN A 235 -9.89 4.72 2.40
N ASP A 236 -9.39 3.98 1.41
CA ASP A 236 -8.63 2.74 1.62
C ASP A 236 -7.41 2.98 2.53
N ARG A 237 -6.71 4.09 2.29
CA ARG A 237 -5.54 4.44 3.09
C ARG A 237 -5.89 4.73 4.54
N LYS A 238 -7.00 5.45 4.77
CA LYS A 238 -7.51 5.71 6.12
C LYS A 238 -7.88 4.41 6.84
N GLN A 239 -8.59 3.50 6.17
CA GLN A 239 -8.96 2.20 6.73
C GLN A 239 -7.72 1.39 7.14
N LYS A 240 -6.71 1.32 6.28
CA LYS A 240 -5.45 0.62 6.55
C LYS A 240 -4.70 1.21 7.76
N ILE A 241 -4.62 2.54 7.87
CA ILE A 241 -3.98 3.20 9.01
C ILE A 241 -4.71 2.91 10.32
N LEU A 242 -6.04 2.86 10.29
CA LEU A 242 -6.86 2.56 11.46
C LEU A 242 -6.88 1.07 11.83
N ASN A 243 -6.42 0.19 10.93
CA ASN A 243 -6.60 -1.27 11.03
C ASN A 243 -8.07 -1.63 11.30
N SER A 244 -8.99 -0.96 10.60
CA SER A 244 -10.42 -0.94 10.93
C SER A 244 -11.13 -2.25 10.61
N SER A 245 -10.51 -3.21 9.92
CA SER A 245 -11.01 -4.58 9.88
C SER A 245 -11.17 -5.18 11.28
N LYS A 246 -10.29 -4.83 12.23
CA LYS A 246 -10.39 -5.23 13.64
C LYS A 246 -11.42 -4.41 14.44
N VAL A 247 -11.78 -3.22 13.96
CA VAL A 247 -12.75 -2.33 14.63
C VAL A 247 -14.17 -2.69 14.21
N ILE A 248 -14.39 -3.13 12.97
CA ILE A 248 -15.70 -3.57 12.48
C ILE A 248 -16.12 -4.85 13.19
N ASP A 249 -15.22 -5.83 13.35
CA ASP A 249 -15.50 -7.07 14.11
C ASP A 249 -15.77 -6.79 15.61
N ALA A 250 -15.21 -5.71 16.17
CA ALA A 250 -15.46 -5.33 17.56
C ALA A 250 -16.73 -4.47 17.75
N MET A 251 -17.26 -3.85 16.68
CA MET A 251 -18.52 -3.09 16.72
C MET A 251 -19.74 -3.97 16.41
N ASP A 252 -19.57 -5.09 15.69
CA ASP A 252 -20.70 -5.94 15.27
C ASP A 252 -21.29 -6.77 16.43
N ASP A 253 -20.52 -6.95 17.52
CA ASP A 253 -21.00 -7.71 18.70
C ASP A 253 -21.64 -6.84 19.81
N SER A 254 -21.48 -5.50 19.79
CA SER A 254 -21.95 -4.67 20.91
C SER A 254 -23.07 -3.68 20.59
N ASP A 255 -23.23 -3.28 19.32
CA ASP A 255 -24.17 -2.21 18.97
C ASP A 255 -25.58 -2.69 18.58
N TRP A 256 -25.78 -4.00 18.38
CA TRP A 256 -27.09 -4.55 18.02
C TRP A 256 -27.96 -4.94 19.23
N GLU A 257 -27.37 -5.10 20.42
CA GLU A 257 -28.14 -5.45 21.63
C GLU A 257 -28.92 -4.27 22.26
N GLU A 258 -28.58 -3.01 21.94
CA GLU A 258 -29.28 -1.84 22.51
C GLU A 258 -30.54 -1.40 21.75
N ILE A 259 -30.87 -1.96 20.59
CA ILE A 259 -32.02 -1.55 19.76
C ILE A 259 -33.28 -2.39 20.06
N GLU A 260 -33.16 -3.54 20.73
CA GLU A 260 -34.32 -4.41 21.02
C GLU A 260 -35.00 -4.19 22.38
N THR A 261 -34.60 -3.21 23.19
CA THR A 261 -35.17 -3.00 24.53
C THR A 261 -35.71 -1.60 24.80
N ASN A 262 -36.33 -0.92 23.82
CA ASN A 262 -37.19 0.24 24.12
C ASN A 262 -38.40 0.29 23.21
#